data_5c80ace68e7067c649aa59e53beb334f
#
_entry.id   5c80ace68e7067c649aa59e53beb334f
#
_cell.length_a   1.000
_cell.length_b   1.000
_cell.length_c   1.000
_cell.angle_alpha   90.00
_cell.angle_beta   90.00
_cell.angle_gamma   90.00
#
_symmetry.space_group_name_H-M   'P 1'
#
loop_
_entity.id
_entity.type
_entity.pdbx_description
1 polymer ?
#
loop_
_entity_poly.entity_id
_entity_poly.type
_entity_poly.pdbx_seq_one_letter_code
_entity_poly.pdbx_strand_id
1 'polypeptide(L)'
;MTGWFDSHCHVQEAYLGGGSGAGDAAGDQDLSAVLDRARDAGVDRLVCIGTGAATSAQAVAVARELGGAGPGLRAWASIGLHPHEASDGVDEVARLLVEELRNDDAAVVAVGECGLDYYYEHSPRDAQRAAFAAQIALAHTHELALVIHARDAWDDLFDVLAAEGVPDRTVLHCFTGGVDEVERCLRAGMYVSFSGIITFKNATDVRAAAARCPFDRLLIETDSPFLAPVPHRGRPNEPALLPLVGAAVAEVKACALEAVAESTAAAAATVFARAG
;
A
#
# COMPACT_ATOMS: atom_id res chain seq x y z
N MET A 1 -10.60 4.29 21.62
CA MET A 1 -10.82 3.35 20.49
C MET A 1 -9.56 3.41 19.65
N THR A 2 -9.04 2.27 19.21
CA THR A 2 -7.91 2.21 18.25
C THR A 2 -8.39 2.82 16.94
N GLY A 3 -7.67 3.80 16.40
CA GLY A 3 -8.00 4.39 15.10
C GLY A 3 -7.68 3.45 13.93
N TRP A 4 -8.20 3.75 12.76
CA TRP A 4 -7.91 3.03 11.54
C TRP A 4 -6.51 3.35 11.00
N PHE A 5 -5.86 2.36 10.43
CA PHE A 5 -4.59 2.49 9.74
C PHE A 5 -4.76 2.16 8.26
N ASP A 6 -4.69 3.16 7.39
CA ASP A 6 -4.68 2.97 5.93
C ASP A 6 -3.28 2.56 5.49
N SER A 7 -3.10 1.29 5.14
CA SER A 7 -1.78 0.74 4.82
C SER A 7 -1.26 1.11 3.44
N HIS A 8 -2.09 1.74 2.58
CA HIS A 8 -1.71 2.11 1.22
C HIS A 8 -2.64 3.17 0.62
N CYS A 9 -2.13 4.36 0.38
CA CYS A 9 -2.86 5.43 -0.30
C CYS A 9 -1.91 6.33 -1.11
N HIS A 10 -2.43 7.01 -2.15
CA HIS A 10 -1.71 7.94 -3.02
C HIS A 10 -2.23 9.38 -2.87
N VAL A 11 -2.48 9.80 -1.64
CA VAL A 11 -3.04 11.15 -1.38
C VAL A 11 -2.16 12.27 -1.92
N GLN A 12 -0.83 12.09 -1.94
CA GLN A 12 0.10 13.08 -2.49
C GLN A 12 -0.05 13.24 -4.01
N GLU A 13 -0.23 12.15 -4.75
CA GLU A 13 -0.39 12.21 -6.21
C GLU A 13 -1.71 12.85 -6.62
N ALA A 14 -2.76 12.49 -5.89
CA ALA A 14 -4.12 12.90 -6.20
C ALA A 14 -4.36 14.40 -5.96
N TYR A 15 -3.72 14.98 -4.92
CA TYR A 15 -4.10 16.30 -4.40
C TYR A 15 -2.97 17.34 -4.44
N LEU A 16 -1.70 16.96 -4.72
CA LEU A 16 -0.59 17.91 -4.86
C LEU A 16 -0.23 18.20 -6.33
N GLY A 17 -0.82 17.48 -7.27
CA GLY A 17 -0.56 17.64 -8.71
C GLY A 17 0.79 17.07 -9.15
N GLY A 18 0.82 16.36 -10.27
CA GLY A 18 2.05 15.88 -10.90
C GLY A 18 2.12 14.37 -11.18
N GLY A 19 1.13 13.60 -10.76
CA GLY A 19 1.05 12.17 -11.10
C GLY A 19 0.38 11.92 -12.45
N SER A 20 0.94 11.04 -13.25
CA SER A 20 0.34 10.60 -14.51
C SER A 20 -0.93 9.79 -14.23
N GLY A 21 -2.10 10.42 -14.30
CA GLY A 21 -3.41 9.77 -14.29
C GLY A 21 -4.21 9.83 -12.98
N ALA A 22 -3.62 10.14 -11.83
CA ALA A 22 -4.36 10.26 -10.57
C ALA A 22 -5.03 11.63 -10.39
N GLY A 23 -4.43 12.70 -10.93
CA GLY A 23 -4.94 14.07 -10.80
C GLY A 23 -6.33 14.28 -11.40
N ASP A 24 -6.67 13.58 -12.49
CA ASP A 24 -8.01 13.65 -13.11
C ASP A 24 -9.08 12.94 -12.28
N ALA A 25 -8.69 11.98 -11.43
CA ALA A 25 -9.61 11.20 -10.62
C ALA A 25 -10.07 11.92 -9.34
N ALA A 26 -9.20 12.76 -8.76
CA ALA A 26 -9.47 13.42 -7.47
C ALA A 26 -10.22 14.76 -7.58
N GLY A 27 -10.20 15.39 -8.77
CA GLY A 27 -10.81 16.71 -8.98
C GLY A 27 -10.07 17.82 -8.22
N ASP A 28 -10.75 18.94 -8.04
CA ASP A 28 -10.22 20.18 -7.43
C ASP A 28 -10.26 20.15 -5.87
N GLN A 29 -10.01 18.98 -5.26
CA GLN A 29 -10.06 18.84 -3.80
C GLN A 29 -8.72 19.22 -3.17
N ASP A 30 -8.79 19.93 -2.05
CA ASP A 30 -7.64 20.27 -1.22
C ASP A 30 -7.23 19.07 -0.34
N LEU A 31 -5.93 18.73 -0.32
CA LEU A 31 -5.37 17.68 0.52
C LEU A 31 -5.75 17.85 2.00
N SER A 32 -5.71 19.07 2.52
CA SER A 32 -6.09 19.36 3.90
C SER A 32 -7.53 18.91 4.20
N ALA A 33 -8.47 19.20 3.31
CA ALA A 33 -9.86 18.79 3.47
C ALA A 33 -10.04 17.27 3.42
N VAL A 34 -9.27 16.57 2.60
CA VAL A 34 -9.26 15.08 2.54
C VAL A 34 -8.75 14.48 3.84
N LEU A 35 -7.66 15.04 4.39
CA LEU A 35 -7.07 14.60 5.64
C LEU A 35 -7.98 14.89 6.85
N ASP A 36 -8.71 16.01 6.83
CA ASP A 36 -9.70 16.32 7.86
C ASP A 36 -10.85 15.30 7.85
N ARG A 37 -11.38 14.95 6.67
CA ARG A 37 -12.40 13.88 6.56
C ARG A 37 -11.88 12.52 7.02
N ALA A 38 -10.60 12.20 6.74
CA ALA A 38 -9.97 10.98 7.24
C ALA A 38 -9.97 10.93 8.78
N ARG A 39 -9.57 12.05 9.44
CA ARG A 39 -9.61 12.16 10.91
C ARG A 39 -11.03 12.01 11.46
N ASP A 40 -12.00 12.68 10.84
CA ASP A 40 -13.41 12.61 11.25
C ASP A 40 -13.98 11.18 11.13
N ALA A 41 -13.49 10.40 10.15
CA ALA A 41 -13.81 8.98 9.98
C ALA A 41 -13.04 8.04 10.93
N GLY A 42 -12.14 8.58 11.77
CA GLY A 42 -11.34 7.82 12.72
C GLY A 42 -10.09 7.17 12.12
N VAL A 43 -9.65 7.59 10.92
CA VAL A 43 -8.35 7.21 10.37
C VAL A 43 -7.29 8.09 11.02
N ASP A 44 -6.35 7.48 11.73
CA ASP A 44 -5.29 8.19 12.46
C ASP A 44 -3.88 7.90 11.94
N ARG A 45 -3.76 6.98 10.98
CA ARG A 45 -2.48 6.57 10.37
C ARG A 45 -2.64 6.28 8.89
N LEU A 46 -1.64 6.71 8.09
CA LEU A 46 -1.55 6.50 6.65
C LEU A 46 -0.15 6.05 6.25
N VAL A 47 -0.05 5.24 5.19
CA VAL A 47 1.18 5.11 4.42
C VAL A 47 0.95 5.70 3.04
N CYS A 48 1.65 6.80 2.74
CA CYS A 48 1.66 7.45 1.44
C CYS A 48 2.65 6.71 0.53
N ILE A 49 2.19 6.23 -0.61
CA ILE A 49 2.94 5.31 -1.46
C ILE A 49 3.54 6.03 -2.67
N GLY A 50 4.86 5.96 -2.81
CA GLY A 50 5.56 6.43 -4.00
C GLY A 50 5.54 5.40 -5.12
N THR A 51 5.38 5.87 -6.36
CA THR A 51 5.32 5.06 -7.58
C THR A 51 6.45 5.37 -8.57
N GLY A 52 7.24 6.39 -8.25
CA GLY A 52 8.42 6.88 -8.97
C GLY A 52 9.15 7.91 -8.14
N ALA A 53 10.25 8.48 -8.61
CA ALA A 53 11.07 9.41 -7.81
C ALA A 53 10.30 10.66 -7.37
N ALA A 54 9.52 11.28 -8.27
CA ALA A 54 8.77 12.49 -7.98
C ALA A 54 7.64 12.23 -6.97
N THR A 55 6.84 11.19 -7.17
CA THR A 55 5.73 10.82 -6.30
C THR A 55 6.20 10.33 -4.93
N SER A 56 7.36 9.66 -4.89
CA SER A 56 8.04 9.26 -3.65
C SER A 56 8.49 10.49 -2.83
N ALA A 57 9.10 11.49 -3.48
CA ALA A 57 9.48 12.73 -2.80
C ALA A 57 8.27 13.48 -2.23
N GLN A 58 7.16 13.51 -2.95
CA GLN A 58 5.90 14.08 -2.48
C GLN A 58 5.33 13.29 -1.28
N ALA A 59 5.37 11.94 -1.33
CA ALA A 59 4.93 11.10 -0.23
C ALA A 59 5.74 11.36 1.06
N VAL A 60 7.06 11.49 0.94
CA VAL A 60 7.94 11.85 2.05
C VAL A 60 7.62 13.24 2.60
N ALA A 61 7.33 14.22 1.74
CA ALA A 61 6.95 15.57 2.17
C ALA A 61 5.65 15.55 3.01
N VAL A 62 4.61 14.85 2.55
CA VAL A 62 3.36 14.67 3.29
C VAL A 62 3.59 13.94 4.62
N ALA A 63 4.39 12.87 4.62
CA ALA A 63 4.71 12.13 5.82
C ALA A 63 5.43 13.00 6.88
N ARG A 64 6.35 13.86 6.46
CA ARG A 64 7.03 14.81 7.34
C ARG A 64 6.09 15.85 7.92
N GLU A 65 5.21 16.41 7.10
CA GLU A 65 4.23 17.40 7.56
C GLU A 65 3.29 16.82 8.61
N LEU A 66 2.84 15.57 8.44
CA LEU A 66 1.92 14.88 9.35
C LEU A 66 2.63 14.09 10.46
N GLY A 67 3.92 13.81 10.32
CA GLY A 67 4.72 13.03 11.28
C GLY A 67 5.11 13.77 12.56
N GLY A 68 4.80 15.08 12.66
CA GLY A 68 5.11 15.90 13.84
C GLY A 68 4.45 15.39 15.13
N ALA A 69 5.08 15.65 16.27
CA ALA A 69 4.66 15.21 17.60
C ALA A 69 3.37 15.92 18.04
N GLY A 70 2.20 15.37 17.71
CA GLY A 70 0.91 15.87 18.14
C GLY A 70 -0.18 14.82 18.08
N PRO A 71 -1.29 14.98 18.82
CA PRO A 71 -2.47 14.16 18.62
C PRO A 71 -3.07 14.47 17.25
N GLY A 72 -3.18 13.48 16.38
CA GLY A 72 -3.79 13.63 15.06
C GLY A 72 -3.39 12.53 14.10
N LEU A 73 -3.74 12.74 12.85
CA LEU A 73 -3.39 11.85 11.75
C LEU A 73 -1.87 11.88 11.55
N ARG A 74 -1.25 10.70 11.54
CA ARG A 74 0.18 10.52 11.23
C ARG A 74 0.33 9.80 9.91
N ALA A 75 1.40 10.14 9.18
CA ALA A 75 1.71 9.49 7.93
C ALA A 75 3.17 9.02 7.88
N TRP A 76 3.37 7.98 7.10
CA TRP A 76 4.67 7.48 6.68
C TRP A 76 4.68 7.39 5.15
N ALA A 77 5.86 7.16 4.58
CA ALA A 77 6.05 7.09 3.15
C ALA A 77 6.78 5.81 2.73
N SER A 78 6.48 5.35 1.53
CA SER A 78 7.34 4.44 0.78
C SER A 78 8.07 5.17 -0.35
N ILE A 79 9.19 4.61 -0.78
CA ILE A 79 9.94 5.05 -1.96
C ILE A 79 10.09 3.87 -2.89
N GLY A 80 9.58 3.99 -4.13
CA GLY A 80 9.64 2.89 -5.08
C GLY A 80 9.36 3.28 -6.52
N LEU A 81 9.46 2.30 -7.40
CA LEU A 81 9.20 2.39 -8.82
C LEU A 81 8.13 1.37 -9.20
N HIS A 82 6.96 1.86 -9.58
CA HIS A 82 5.83 1.03 -10.01
C HIS A 82 6.18 0.23 -11.28
N PRO A 83 5.66 -0.98 -11.47
CA PRO A 83 5.93 -1.77 -12.68
C PRO A 83 5.58 -1.07 -13.99
N HIS A 84 4.68 -0.12 -14.00
CA HIS A 84 4.38 0.68 -15.19
C HIS A 84 5.57 1.53 -15.65
N GLU A 85 6.37 2.04 -14.71
CA GLU A 85 7.52 2.91 -14.94
C GLU A 85 8.87 2.13 -14.96
N ALA A 86 8.82 0.79 -14.93
CA ALA A 86 10.02 -0.05 -14.79
C ALA A 86 11.08 0.18 -15.88
N SER A 87 10.68 0.65 -17.06
CA SER A 87 11.60 1.02 -18.15
C SER A 87 12.50 2.21 -17.83
N ASP A 88 12.15 3.04 -16.84
CA ASP A 88 12.97 4.19 -16.42
C ASP A 88 14.17 3.76 -15.57
N GLY A 89 14.12 2.53 -15.04
CA GLY A 89 15.14 1.99 -14.16
C GLY A 89 15.05 2.52 -12.72
N VAL A 90 15.71 1.82 -11.78
CA VAL A 90 15.56 2.08 -10.33
C VAL A 90 16.54 3.12 -9.78
N ASP A 91 17.48 3.63 -10.56
CA ASP A 91 18.61 4.43 -10.06
C ASP A 91 18.15 5.71 -9.33
N GLU A 92 17.12 6.38 -9.84
CA GLU A 92 16.62 7.62 -9.22
C GLU A 92 15.92 7.36 -7.89
N VAL A 93 15.06 6.33 -7.82
CA VAL A 93 14.39 5.96 -6.56
C VAL A 93 15.39 5.42 -5.54
N ALA A 94 16.40 4.67 -5.96
CA ALA A 94 17.46 4.16 -5.08
C ALA A 94 18.30 5.32 -4.49
N ARG A 95 18.65 6.31 -5.30
CA ARG A 95 19.37 7.51 -4.84
C ARG A 95 18.52 8.30 -3.85
N LEU A 96 17.24 8.54 -4.17
CA LEU A 96 16.31 9.24 -3.28
C LEU A 96 16.17 8.49 -1.94
N LEU A 97 16.00 7.17 -1.97
CA LEU A 97 15.92 6.36 -0.77
C LEU A 97 17.14 6.54 0.14
N VAL A 98 18.35 6.44 -0.43
CA VAL A 98 19.59 6.61 0.35
C VAL A 98 19.72 8.02 0.91
N GLU A 99 19.31 9.05 0.16
CA GLU A 99 19.32 10.44 0.61
C GLU A 99 18.36 10.65 1.78
N GLU A 100 17.13 10.15 1.67
CA GLU A 100 16.11 10.30 2.70
C GLU A 100 16.45 9.53 3.98
N LEU A 101 17.03 8.34 3.85
CA LEU A 101 17.46 7.56 5.02
C LEU A 101 18.64 8.19 5.78
N ARG A 102 19.49 9.00 5.11
CA ARG A 102 20.59 9.74 5.77
C ARG A 102 20.09 10.89 6.65
N ASN A 103 18.91 11.40 6.39
CA ASN A 103 18.31 12.48 7.16
C ASN A 103 17.77 12.02 8.52
N ASP A 104 18.00 10.76 8.90
CA ASP A 104 17.51 10.10 10.13
C ASP A 104 16.02 10.28 10.37
N ASP A 105 15.28 10.38 9.26
CA ASP A 105 13.86 10.64 9.27
C ASP A 105 13.07 9.31 9.33
N ALA A 106 12.31 9.15 10.40
CA ALA A 106 11.42 8.01 10.57
C ALA A 106 10.23 7.99 9.58
N ALA A 107 10.16 8.96 8.65
CA ALA A 107 9.06 9.07 7.68
C ALA A 107 9.06 7.92 6.65
N VAL A 108 10.25 7.47 6.20
CA VAL A 108 10.36 6.40 5.20
C VAL A 108 10.35 5.04 5.91
N VAL A 109 9.36 4.21 5.62
CA VAL A 109 9.15 2.90 6.28
C VAL A 109 9.16 1.71 5.33
N ALA A 110 9.11 1.95 4.00
CA ALA A 110 9.02 0.88 3.02
C ALA A 110 9.73 1.23 1.71
N VAL A 111 10.17 0.20 0.99
CA VAL A 111 10.46 0.23 -0.44
C VAL A 111 9.20 -0.20 -1.19
N GLY A 112 8.85 0.53 -2.24
CA GLY A 112 7.65 0.28 -3.05
C GLY A 112 6.87 1.58 -3.30
N GLU A 113 5.90 1.50 -4.17
CA GLU A 113 5.27 0.34 -4.77
C GLU A 113 6.17 -0.23 -5.88
N CYS A 114 6.35 -1.53 -5.87
CA CYS A 114 7.12 -2.27 -6.86
C CYS A 114 6.38 -3.57 -7.23
N GLY A 115 6.87 -4.34 -8.16
CA GLY A 115 6.27 -5.63 -8.49
C GLY A 115 6.00 -5.81 -9.98
N LEU A 116 4.89 -6.50 -10.32
CA LEU A 116 4.60 -6.91 -11.70
C LEU A 116 3.14 -6.62 -12.07
N ASP A 117 2.93 -6.04 -13.27
CA ASP A 117 1.62 -5.84 -13.88
C ASP A 117 1.63 -6.36 -15.33
N TYR A 118 1.07 -7.54 -15.53
CA TYR A 118 0.98 -8.18 -16.85
C TYR A 118 -0.38 -7.96 -17.52
N TYR A 119 -1.24 -7.18 -16.90
CA TYR A 119 -2.51 -6.76 -17.49
C TYR A 119 -2.32 -5.53 -18.38
N TYR A 120 -1.65 -4.48 -17.87
CA TYR A 120 -1.43 -3.25 -18.63
C TYR A 120 -0.13 -3.28 -19.44
N GLU A 121 0.91 -3.92 -18.96
CA GLU A 121 2.22 -4.06 -19.62
C GLU A 121 2.78 -2.74 -20.17
N HIS A 122 2.66 -1.62 -19.40
CA HIS A 122 3.22 -0.33 -19.81
C HIS A 122 4.75 -0.35 -19.93
N SER A 123 5.42 -1.18 -19.15
CA SER A 123 6.83 -1.54 -19.34
C SER A 123 6.95 -3.02 -19.71
N PRO A 124 7.98 -3.41 -20.48
CA PRO A 124 8.25 -4.81 -20.80
C PRO A 124 8.41 -5.67 -19.54
N ARG A 125 8.00 -6.95 -19.60
CA ARG A 125 8.05 -7.87 -18.45
C ARG A 125 9.45 -8.09 -17.89
N ASP A 126 10.47 -8.12 -18.75
CA ASP A 126 11.87 -8.23 -18.33
C ASP A 126 12.35 -7.01 -17.56
N ALA A 127 11.96 -5.81 -17.98
CA ALA A 127 12.23 -4.57 -17.25
C ALA A 127 11.50 -4.56 -15.88
N GLN A 128 10.22 -4.98 -15.84
CA GLN A 128 9.47 -5.10 -14.60
C GLN A 128 10.13 -6.07 -13.62
N ARG A 129 10.55 -7.26 -14.08
CA ARG A 129 11.23 -8.27 -13.25
C ARG A 129 12.57 -7.75 -12.73
N ALA A 130 13.36 -7.07 -13.57
CA ALA A 130 14.64 -6.50 -13.16
C ALA A 130 14.47 -5.38 -12.12
N ALA A 131 13.51 -4.48 -12.34
CA ALA A 131 13.20 -3.40 -11.40
C ALA A 131 12.65 -3.95 -10.07
N PHE A 132 11.84 -5.00 -10.10
CA PHE A 132 11.32 -5.67 -8.90
C PHE A 132 12.45 -6.32 -8.09
N ALA A 133 13.33 -7.11 -8.73
CA ALA A 133 14.49 -7.72 -8.09
C ALA A 133 15.41 -6.67 -7.43
N ALA A 134 15.69 -5.57 -8.13
CA ALA A 134 16.48 -4.48 -7.57
C ALA A 134 15.84 -3.84 -6.33
N GLN A 135 14.53 -3.67 -6.31
CA GLN A 135 13.81 -3.09 -5.16
C GLN A 135 13.72 -4.07 -3.98
N ILE A 136 13.63 -5.38 -4.21
CA ILE A 136 13.80 -6.40 -3.17
C ILE A 136 15.18 -6.26 -2.52
N ALA A 137 16.25 -6.10 -3.31
CA ALA A 137 17.60 -5.91 -2.79
C ALA A 137 17.73 -4.61 -1.96
N LEU A 138 17.06 -3.53 -2.35
CA LEU A 138 17.01 -2.29 -1.55
C LEU A 138 16.29 -2.51 -0.23
N ALA A 139 15.15 -3.23 -0.21
CA ALA A 139 14.42 -3.54 1.02
C ALA A 139 15.28 -4.37 1.98
N HIS A 140 16.00 -5.38 1.50
CA HIS A 140 16.96 -6.16 2.30
C HIS A 140 18.09 -5.30 2.84
N THR A 141 18.72 -4.48 1.98
CA THR A 141 19.89 -3.67 2.34
C THR A 141 19.59 -2.67 3.45
N HIS A 142 18.38 -2.11 3.44
CA HIS A 142 17.98 -1.05 4.37
C HIS A 142 17.01 -1.53 5.47
N GLU A 143 16.75 -2.84 5.55
CA GLU A 143 15.84 -3.45 6.53
C GLU A 143 14.47 -2.76 6.57
N LEU A 144 13.94 -2.40 5.39
CA LEU A 144 12.65 -1.77 5.21
C LEU A 144 11.56 -2.80 4.82
N ALA A 145 10.31 -2.44 5.06
CA ALA A 145 9.20 -3.19 4.50
C ALA A 145 9.23 -3.13 2.95
N LEU A 146 8.64 -4.14 2.30
CA LEU A 146 8.48 -4.17 0.85
C LEU A 146 6.98 -4.14 0.52
N VAL A 147 6.54 -3.18 -0.31
CA VAL A 147 5.14 -3.07 -0.76
C VAL A 147 5.05 -3.49 -2.22
N ILE A 148 4.31 -4.57 -2.47
CA ILE A 148 4.26 -5.25 -3.77
C ILE A 148 2.91 -5.06 -4.44
N HIS A 149 2.94 -4.63 -5.70
CA HIS A 149 1.87 -4.69 -6.69
C HIS A 149 1.90 -6.01 -7.45
N ALA A 150 0.75 -6.65 -7.61
CA ALA A 150 0.62 -7.86 -8.42
C ALA A 150 -0.66 -7.86 -9.24
N ARG A 151 -0.53 -7.93 -10.56
CA ARG A 151 -1.68 -8.06 -11.46
C ARG A 151 -1.38 -9.00 -12.61
N ASP A 152 -2.12 -10.12 -12.66
CA ASP A 152 -1.99 -11.18 -13.67
C ASP A 152 -0.56 -11.74 -13.84
N ALA A 153 0.25 -11.74 -12.75
CA ALA A 153 1.68 -12.05 -12.76
C ALA A 153 2.12 -12.99 -11.61
N TRP A 154 1.20 -13.78 -11.06
CA TRP A 154 1.42 -14.54 -9.84
C TRP A 154 2.65 -15.47 -9.86
N ASP A 155 2.85 -16.25 -10.93
CA ASP A 155 3.95 -17.22 -10.97
C ASP A 155 5.29 -16.50 -11.06
N ASP A 156 5.45 -15.55 -11.98
CA ASP A 156 6.67 -14.76 -12.11
C ASP A 156 6.97 -13.94 -10.84
N LEU A 157 5.94 -13.43 -10.16
CA LEU A 157 6.11 -12.71 -8.88
C LEU A 157 6.77 -13.62 -7.84
N PHE A 158 6.23 -14.82 -7.65
CA PHE A 158 6.77 -15.76 -6.66
C PHE A 158 8.12 -16.33 -7.10
N ASP A 159 8.38 -16.48 -8.41
CA ASP A 159 9.69 -16.89 -8.93
C ASP A 159 10.77 -15.85 -8.62
N VAL A 160 10.49 -14.56 -8.81
CA VAL A 160 11.42 -13.48 -8.44
C VAL A 160 11.63 -13.44 -6.92
N LEU A 161 10.55 -13.53 -6.12
CA LEU A 161 10.67 -13.58 -4.66
C LEU A 161 11.46 -14.79 -4.16
N ALA A 162 11.33 -15.94 -4.82
CA ALA A 162 12.09 -17.13 -4.48
C ALA A 162 13.59 -17.00 -4.83
N ALA A 163 13.91 -16.30 -5.92
CA ALA A 163 15.27 -16.06 -6.35
C ALA A 163 16.01 -15.04 -5.48
N GLU A 164 15.34 -13.92 -5.13
CA GLU A 164 15.94 -12.79 -4.39
C GLU A 164 15.80 -12.93 -2.87
N GLY A 165 14.93 -13.81 -2.39
CA GLY A 165 14.50 -13.88 -0.99
C GLY A 165 13.39 -12.90 -0.65
N VAL A 166 12.48 -13.31 0.23
CA VAL A 166 11.36 -12.46 0.68
C VAL A 166 11.81 -11.62 1.88
N PRO A 167 11.79 -10.27 1.81
CA PRO A 167 12.03 -9.45 2.99
C PRO A 167 11.02 -9.73 4.11
N ASP A 168 11.43 -9.66 5.37
CA ASP A 168 10.63 -10.07 6.54
C ASP A 168 9.26 -9.36 6.64
N ARG A 169 9.17 -8.13 6.17
CA ARG A 169 7.97 -7.29 6.27
C ARG A 169 7.39 -6.97 4.90
N THR A 170 7.21 -8.01 4.09
CA THR A 170 6.65 -7.88 2.74
C THR A 170 5.13 -7.84 2.78
N VAL A 171 4.54 -6.85 2.10
CA VAL A 171 3.10 -6.67 1.90
C VAL A 171 2.76 -6.88 0.44
N LEU A 172 1.83 -7.78 0.16
CA LEU A 172 1.12 -7.77 -1.11
C LEU A 172 -0.10 -6.86 -0.98
N HIS A 173 -0.04 -5.68 -1.59
CA HIS A 173 -1.10 -4.71 -1.52
C HIS A 173 -2.23 -5.02 -2.52
N CYS A 174 -3.39 -4.40 -2.33
CA CYS A 174 -4.55 -4.45 -3.23
C CYS A 174 -4.85 -5.86 -3.76
N PHE A 175 -4.93 -6.82 -2.85
CA PHE A 175 -5.00 -8.25 -3.18
C PHE A 175 -6.22 -8.58 -4.05
N THR A 176 -5.96 -9.18 -5.23
CA THR A 176 -6.97 -9.59 -6.21
C THR A 176 -7.01 -11.09 -6.48
N GLY A 177 -6.16 -11.87 -5.81
CA GLY A 177 -6.11 -13.32 -5.93
C GLY A 177 -7.21 -14.05 -5.17
N GLY A 178 -7.16 -15.36 -5.22
CA GLY A 178 -8.03 -16.28 -4.47
C GLY A 178 -7.32 -16.94 -3.29
N VAL A 179 -7.89 -18.07 -2.86
CA VAL A 179 -7.39 -18.83 -1.71
C VAL A 179 -5.98 -19.38 -1.97
N ASP A 180 -5.69 -19.84 -3.18
CA ASP A 180 -4.38 -20.42 -3.51
C ASP A 180 -3.28 -19.37 -3.43
N GLU A 181 -3.52 -18.17 -3.95
CA GLU A 181 -2.57 -17.07 -3.93
C GLU A 181 -2.34 -16.54 -2.50
N VAL A 182 -3.40 -16.38 -1.70
CA VAL A 182 -3.23 -15.93 -0.30
C VAL A 182 -2.46 -16.97 0.51
N GLU A 183 -2.66 -18.26 0.27
CA GLU A 183 -1.88 -19.31 0.94
C GLU A 183 -0.40 -19.31 0.51
N ARG A 184 -0.11 -18.98 -0.77
CA ARG A 184 1.28 -18.77 -1.23
C ARG A 184 1.93 -17.60 -0.47
N CYS A 185 1.24 -16.47 -0.36
CA CYS A 185 1.72 -15.31 0.41
C CYS A 185 1.99 -15.68 1.87
N LEU A 186 1.06 -16.36 2.54
CA LEU A 186 1.20 -16.74 3.95
C LEU A 186 2.35 -17.73 4.17
N ARG A 187 2.54 -18.70 3.28
CA ARG A 187 3.70 -19.61 3.34
C ARG A 187 5.04 -18.89 3.17
N ALA A 188 5.04 -17.80 2.40
CA ALA A 188 6.21 -16.94 2.22
C ALA A 188 6.39 -15.92 3.38
N GLY A 189 5.56 -15.95 4.42
CA GLY A 189 5.62 -15.04 5.57
C GLY A 189 5.09 -13.63 5.29
N MET A 190 4.46 -13.41 4.14
CA MET A 190 3.98 -12.09 3.71
C MET A 190 2.70 -11.67 4.44
N TYR A 191 2.47 -10.37 4.46
CA TYR A 191 1.20 -9.75 4.81
C TYR A 191 0.37 -9.50 3.54
N VAL A 192 -0.94 -9.48 3.69
CA VAL A 192 -1.86 -9.28 2.57
C VAL A 192 -2.83 -8.16 2.90
N SER A 193 -2.90 -7.15 2.03
CA SER A 193 -3.76 -6.00 2.22
C SER A 193 -4.98 -6.04 1.29
N PHE A 194 -6.16 -5.77 1.86
CA PHE A 194 -7.43 -5.78 1.16
C PHE A 194 -7.97 -4.36 1.00
N SER A 195 -8.28 -4.00 -0.24
CA SER A 195 -8.78 -2.68 -0.63
C SER A 195 -10.31 -2.65 -0.78
N GLY A 196 -10.85 -1.55 -1.28
CA GLY A 196 -12.26 -1.38 -1.62
C GLY A 196 -12.84 -2.49 -2.50
N ILE A 197 -12.00 -3.24 -3.22
CA ILE A 197 -12.40 -4.40 -4.05
C ILE A 197 -13.21 -5.43 -3.26
N ILE A 198 -12.88 -5.67 -1.98
CA ILE A 198 -13.59 -6.67 -1.15
C ILE A 198 -15.10 -6.38 -1.06
N THR A 199 -15.51 -5.12 -1.23
CA THR A 199 -16.92 -4.68 -1.22
C THR A 199 -17.65 -4.93 -2.54
N PHE A 200 -16.93 -5.27 -3.63
CA PHE A 200 -17.55 -5.39 -4.95
C PHE A 200 -18.37 -6.67 -5.08
N LYS A 201 -19.47 -6.59 -5.80
CA LYS A 201 -20.41 -7.71 -5.97
C LYS A 201 -19.73 -9.01 -6.40
N ASN A 202 -18.79 -8.91 -7.34
CA ASN A 202 -18.14 -10.07 -7.97
C ASN A 202 -16.82 -10.48 -7.29
N ALA A 203 -16.45 -9.88 -6.14
CA ALA A 203 -15.19 -10.16 -5.44
C ALA A 203 -15.28 -11.40 -4.52
N THR A 204 -15.88 -12.50 -5.01
CA THR A 204 -16.08 -13.73 -4.22
C THR A 204 -14.75 -14.36 -3.81
N ASP A 205 -13.78 -14.40 -4.72
CA ASP A 205 -12.47 -15.02 -4.47
C ASP A 205 -11.64 -14.18 -3.50
N VAL A 206 -11.69 -12.86 -3.63
CA VAL A 206 -11.05 -11.93 -2.68
C VAL A 206 -11.64 -12.08 -1.27
N ARG A 207 -12.97 -12.21 -1.15
CA ARG A 207 -13.61 -12.48 0.16
C ARG A 207 -13.22 -13.83 0.73
N ALA A 208 -13.13 -14.89 -0.11
CA ALA A 208 -12.66 -16.19 0.31
C ALA A 208 -11.20 -16.15 0.80
N ALA A 209 -10.34 -15.41 0.11
CA ALA A 209 -8.96 -15.17 0.52
C ALA A 209 -8.89 -14.39 1.84
N ALA A 210 -9.69 -13.34 2.01
CA ALA A 210 -9.76 -12.58 3.25
C ALA A 210 -10.25 -13.44 4.42
N ALA A 211 -11.23 -14.33 4.20
CA ALA A 211 -11.67 -15.28 5.23
C ALA A 211 -10.54 -16.19 5.69
N ARG A 212 -9.64 -16.58 4.79
CA ARG A 212 -8.50 -17.48 5.04
C ARG A 212 -7.32 -16.78 5.70
N CYS A 213 -7.08 -15.50 5.38
CA CYS A 213 -5.96 -14.73 5.89
C CYS A 213 -6.08 -14.51 7.41
N PRO A 214 -5.11 -14.89 8.27
CA PRO A 214 -5.17 -14.65 9.69
C PRO A 214 -5.02 -13.15 10.01
N PHE A 215 -5.55 -12.69 11.14
CA PHE A 215 -5.57 -11.27 11.49
C PHE A 215 -4.18 -10.66 11.66
N ASP A 216 -3.21 -11.42 12.11
CA ASP A 216 -1.82 -10.97 12.27
C ASP A 216 -1.05 -10.84 10.94
N ARG A 217 -1.68 -11.20 9.83
CA ARG A 217 -1.17 -11.06 8.46
C ARG A 217 -2.08 -10.26 7.55
N LEU A 218 -3.21 -9.78 8.07
CA LEU A 218 -4.23 -9.05 7.31
C LEU A 218 -4.10 -7.56 7.53
N LEU A 219 -3.96 -6.81 6.43
CA LEU A 219 -4.03 -5.36 6.39
C LEU A 219 -5.27 -4.92 5.62
N ILE A 220 -5.63 -3.66 5.78
CA ILE A 220 -6.65 -2.98 4.97
C ILE A 220 -6.12 -1.65 4.48
N GLU A 221 -6.61 -1.23 3.31
CA GLU A 221 -6.18 -0.02 2.64
C GLU A 221 -7.32 0.59 1.82
N THR A 222 -7.15 1.84 1.44
CA THR A 222 -8.04 2.47 0.48
C THR A 222 -7.56 2.33 -0.96
N ASP A 223 -6.26 2.39 -1.20
CA ASP A 223 -5.67 2.60 -2.52
C ASP A 223 -6.20 3.89 -3.18
N SER A 224 -6.52 4.89 -2.34
CA SER A 224 -7.08 6.15 -2.81
C SER A 224 -6.09 6.92 -3.67
N PRO A 225 -6.56 7.57 -4.77
CA PRO A 225 -7.94 7.88 -5.14
C PRO A 225 -8.67 6.80 -5.92
N PHE A 226 -8.10 5.61 -6.07
CA PHE A 226 -8.65 4.50 -6.84
C PHE A 226 -9.61 3.63 -6.01
N LEU A 227 -10.31 2.71 -6.66
CA LEU A 227 -11.01 1.57 -6.08
C LEU A 227 -12.04 1.92 -4.98
N ALA A 228 -12.74 3.06 -5.08
CA ALA A 228 -13.74 3.46 -4.10
C ALA A 228 -14.69 2.30 -3.73
N PRO A 229 -14.88 2.00 -2.42
CA PRO A 229 -15.74 0.92 -1.96
C PRO A 229 -17.23 1.20 -2.27
N VAL A 230 -18.05 0.15 -2.27
CA VAL A 230 -19.51 0.31 -2.29
C VAL A 230 -19.96 1.01 -1.00
N PRO A 231 -20.88 2.01 -1.06
CA PRO A 231 -21.66 2.46 -2.21
C PRO A 231 -21.04 3.59 -3.06
N HIS A 232 -19.75 3.90 -2.88
CA HIS A 232 -19.09 5.06 -3.50
C HIS A 232 -18.48 4.78 -4.87
N ARG A 233 -18.75 3.64 -5.49
CA ARG A 233 -18.24 3.27 -6.82
C ARG A 233 -18.45 4.39 -7.84
N GLY A 234 -17.39 4.63 -8.67
CA GLY A 234 -17.42 5.66 -9.71
C GLY A 234 -17.17 7.09 -9.20
N ARG A 235 -16.81 7.24 -7.93
CA ARG A 235 -16.34 8.50 -7.35
C ARG A 235 -14.87 8.33 -6.95
N PRO A 236 -14.12 9.45 -6.80
CA PRO A 236 -12.80 9.38 -6.18
C PRO A 236 -12.87 8.73 -4.80
N ASN A 237 -11.91 7.85 -4.52
CA ASN A 237 -11.74 7.26 -3.21
C ASN A 237 -10.91 8.19 -2.31
N GLU A 238 -11.08 8.07 -1.00
CA GLU A 238 -10.30 8.81 -0.02
C GLU A 238 -10.11 7.98 1.27
N PRO A 239 -9.08 8.26 2.09
CA PRO A 239 -8.83 7.51 3.32
C PRO A 239 -10.02 7.48 4.28
N ALA A 240 -10.90 8.47 4.25
CA ALA A 240 -12.14 8.50 5.03
C ALA A 240 -13.08 7.32 4.74
N LEU A 241 -12.91 6.62 3.61
CA LEU A 241 -13.73 5.46 3.24
C LEU A 241 -13.15 4.12 3.74
N LEU A 242 -11.98 4.11 4.39
CA LEU A 242 -11.36 2.90 4.96
C LEU A 242 -12.29 2.10 5.89
N PRO A 243 -13.11 2.73 6.76
CA PRO A 243 -14.04 1.98 7.61
C PRO A 243 -15.03 1.09 6.84
N LEU A 244 -15.35 1.42 5.57
CA LEU A 244 -16.20 0.57 4.72
C LEU A 244 -15.48 -0.71 4.28
N VAL A 245 -14.19 -0.63 4.03
CA VAL A 245 -13.34 -1.82 3.78
C VAL A 245 -13.29 -2.68 5.04
N GLY A 246 -13.05 -2.04 6.20
CA GLY A 246 -13.07 -2.71 7.49
C GLY A 246 -14.40 -3.42 7.78
N ALA A 247 -15.54 -2.79 7.44
CA ALA A 247 -16.86 -3.39 7.63
C ALA A 247 -17.05 -4.64 6.74
N ALA A 248 -16.58 -4.62 5.49
CA ALA A 248 -16.61 -5.80 4.63
C ALA A 248 -15.73 -6.94 5.16
N VAL A 249 -14.56 -6.62 5.71
CA VAL A 249 -13.70 -7.61 6.38
C VAL A 249 -14.40 -8.18 7.63
N ALA A 250 -15.05 -7.34 8.43
CA ALA A 250 -15.79 -7.77 9.62
C ALA A 250 -16.93 -8.76 9.28
N GLU A 251 -17.65 -8.49 8.19
CA GLU A 251 -18.68 -9.38 7.66
C GLU A 251 -18.06 -10.73 7.23
N VAL A 252 -16.99 -10.72 6.45
CA VAL A 252 -16.29 -11.92 5.99
C VAL A 252 -15.74 -12.76 7.15
N LYS A 253 -15.22 -12.10 8.18
CA LYS A 253 -14.62 -12.72 9.37
C LYS A 253 -15.67 -13.09 10.45
N ALA A 254 -16.93 -12.68 10.26
CA ALA A 254 -18.00 -12.83 11.25
C ALA A 254 -17.62 -12.31 12.65
N CYS A 255 -17.03 -11.11 12.72
CA CYS A 255 -16.54 -10.50 13.96
C CYS A 255 -16.97 -9.03 14.09
N ALA A 256 -16.70 -8.42 15.24
CA ALA A 256 -16.96 -7.00 15.48
C ALA A 256 -16.03 -6.10 14.65
N LEU A 257 -16.54 -4.93 14.23
CA LEU A 257 -15.80 -3.96 13.46
C LEU A 257 -14.55 -3.46 14.20
N GLU A 258 -14.69 -3.27 15.50
CA GLU A 258 -13.60 -2.85 16.39
C GLU A 258 -12.45 -3.86 16.42
N ALA A 259 -12.75 -5.16 16.35
CA ALA A 259 -11.75 -6.21 16.30
C ALA A 259 -10.94 -6.16 14.99
N VAL A 260 -11.59 -5.82 13.87
CA VAL A 260 -10.89 -5.58 12.60
C VAL A 260 -9.99 -4.36 12.70
N ALA A 261 -10.52 -3.21 13.19
CA ALA A 261 -9.74 -1.98 13.34
C ALA A 261 -8.49 -2.21 14.21
N GLU A 262 -8.64 -2.90 15.34
CA GLU A 262 -7.55 -3.16 16.26
C GLU A 262 -6.51 -4.11 15.67
N SER A 263 -6.96 -5.23 15.08
CA SER A 263 -6.06 -6.25 14.56
C SER A 263 -5.29 -5.77 13.32
N THR A 264 -5.97 -5.11 12.36
CA THR A 264 -5.32 -4.61 11.14
C THR A 264 -4.37 -3.46 11.42
N ALA A 265 -4.72 -2.58 12.37
CA ALA A 265 -3.84 -1.51 12.81
C ALA A 265 -2.60 -2.04 13.54
N ALA A 266 -2.72 -3.10 14.33
CA ALA A 266 -1.57 -3.75 14.98
C ALA A 266 -0.66 -4.44 13.97
N ALA A 267 -1.24 -5.14 12.98
CA ALA A 267 -0.49 -5.76 11.89
C ALA A 267 0.26 -4.71 11.06
N ALA A 268 -0.41 -3.61 10.66
CA ALA A 268 0.22 -2.50 9.93
C ALA A 268 1.34 -1.84 10.75
N ALA A 269 1.13 -1.62 12.05
CA ALA A 269 2.19 -1.08 12.92
C ALA A 269 3.40 -2.00 13.02
N THR A 270 3.21 -3.32 12.96
CA THR A 270 4.30 -4.30 12.92
C THR A 270 5.08 -4.25 11.61
N VAL A 271 4.37 -4.19 10.48
CA VAL A 271 4.97 -4.14 9.14
C VAL A 271 5.79 -2.88 8.96
N PHE A 272 5.22 -1.72 9.28
CA PHE A 272 5.81 -0.42 9.02
C PHE A 272 6.64 0.12 10.19
N ALA A 273 6.95 -0.72 11.19
CA ALA A 273 7.93 -0.38 12.20
C ALA A 273 9.31 -0.23 11.56
N ARG A 274 10.05 0.84 11.87
CA ARG A 274 11.49 0.86 11.61
C ARG A 274 12.19 0.06 12.70
N ALA A 275 13.17 -0.77 12.32
CA ALA A 275 14.11 -1.33 13.27
C ALA A 275 14.87 -0.14 13.91
N GLY A 276 14.72 0.02 15.23
CA GLY A 276 15.37 1.05 16.02
C GLY A 276 16.86 0.78 16.21
#